data_dbfa36f60090f27e3cf01d3cbda1601b
#
_entry.id   dbfa36f60090f27e3cf01d3cbda1601b
#
_cell.length_a   1.000
_cell.length_b   1.000
_cell.length_c   1.000
_cell.angle_alpha   90.00
_cell.angle_beta   90.00
_cell.angle_gamma   90.00
#
_symmetry.space_group_name_H-M   'P 1'
#
loop_
_entity.id
_entity.type
_entity.pdbx_description
1 polymer ?
#
loop_
_entity_poly.entity_id
_entity_poly.type
_entity_poly.pdbx_seq_one_letter_code
_entity_poly.pdbx_strand_id
1 'polypeptide(L)'
;MKKMLSKPYAPIVSVVWNLLMVYIVYMLARLVYYVENISYFSSSFDIIRGGLIFDTSAIVYTNALWILLMLLPCRMDKLCKWLFLIVNGICLAMNLADSVYFKYTMRRTTSTVFSEFSNEGNLGSIFGTEFLSHWYLVLLFAIIMFALWRLYAIPQRHHKANLASFLIAIPLCIAGARGGFTAAVRPITLSNANQYAQRPTDAALILNTPFALLRTIDINEFTIPDYFDSEAEMAAIYTPIHNVSNADSTSFSKKNVVVLIIESFGREYIGALNRDLDGGRYKGYTPCVDSLIAHSITFRYSFCNGRKSIDGMPSILSSIPMFIEPFFLTPASMNDYTGLAGILAEEGYQTAFFHGAQNGSMGFEAFAKKTGFQRYFGRTEYEAARGTSDFDGTWAIWDEPFFQYYAEEMSKMKQPFMTALFSASS
;
A
#
# COMPACT_ATOMS: atom_id res chain seq x y z
N MET A 1 22.74 -17.50 27.07
CA MET A 1 22.98 -16.14 26.60
C MET A 1 24.37 -15.61 26.98
N LYS A 2 24.81 -15.52 28.22
CA LYS A 2 26.16 -15.00 28.59
C LYS A 2 27.32 -15.66 27.83
N LYS A 3 27.32 -16.99 27.66
CA LYS A 3 28.35 -17.74 26.89
C LYS A 3 28.34 -17.43 25.39
N MET A 4 27.20 -17.05 24.81
CA MET A 4 27.11 -16.68 23.38
C MET A 4 27.60 -15.26 23.10
N LEU A 5 27.42 -14.35 24.07
CA LEU A 5 27.83 -12.94 23.93
C LEU A 5 29.33 -12.74 24.05
N SER A 6 30.10 -13.76 24.42
CA SER A 6 31.58 -13.73 24.49
C SER A 6 32.29 -14.26 23.23
N LYS A 7 31.51 -14.76 22.23
CA LYS A 7 32.06 -15.34 21.01
C LYS A 7 32.19 -14.31 19.88
N PRO A 8 32.97 -14.60 18.81
CA PRO A 8 33.19 -13.67 17.68
C PRO A 8 31.91 -13.18 17.01
N TYR A 9 30.85 -13.98 17.01
CA TYR A 9 29.52 -13.63 16.44
C TYR A 9 28.59 -12.86 17.42
N ALA A 10 29.09 -12.49 18.60
CA ALA A 10 28.32 -11.79 19.61
C ALA A 10 27.62 -10.49 19.12
N PRO A 11 28.20 -9.66 18.23
CA PRO A 11 27.50 -8.47 17.74
C PRO A 11 26.20 -8.79 17.01
N ILE A 12 26.22 -9.74 16.06
CA ILE A 12 25.02 -10.09 15.31
C ILE A 12 23.98 -10.79 16.21
N VAL A 13 24.42 -11.63 17.14
CA VAL A 13 23.52 -12.28 18.11
C VAL A 13 22.84 -11.24 19.00
N SER A 14 23.58 -10.21 19.44
CA SER A 14 23.01 -9.13 20.25
C SER A 14 22.02 -8.28 19.45
N VAL A 15 22.32 -7.97 18.20
CA VAL A 15 21.41 -7.24 17.31
C VAL A 15 20.13 -8.05 17.11
N VAL A 16 20.25 -9.32 16.72
CA VAL A 16 19.09 -10.21 16.52
C VAL A 16 18.25 -10.35 17.79
N TRP A 17 18.88 -10.54 18.95
CA TRP A 17 18.17 -10.63 20.22
C TRP A 17 17.40 -9.36 20.55
N ASN A 18 18.03 -8.20 20.43
CA ASN A 18 17.41 -6.92 20.74
C ASN A 18 16.28 -6.61 19.76
N LEU A 19 16.47 -6.89 18.45
CA LEU A 19 15.42 -6.74 17.45
C LEU A 19 14.25 -7.71 17.68
N LEU A 20 14.51 -8.95 18.08
CA LEU A 20 13.46 -9.90 18.44
C LEU A 20 12.56 -9.37 19.56
N MET A 21 13.16 -8.73 20.58
CA MET A 21 12.38 -8.09 21.63
C MET A 21 11.52 -6.94 21.09
N VAL A 22 12.04 -6.13 20.15
CA VAL A 22 11.25 -5.08 19.50
C VAL A 22 10.08 -5.66 18.70
N TYR A 23 10.29 -6.77 17.99
CA TYR A 23 9.19 -7.47 17.31
C TYR A 23 8.10 -7.92 18.28
N ILE A 24 8.48 -8.49 19.43
CA ILE A 24 7.51 -8.86 20.48
C ILE A 24 6.75 -7.64 20.98
N VAL A 25 7.42 -6.50 21.15
CA VAL A 25 6.79 -5.24 21.57
C VAL A 25 5.79 -4.74 20.54
N TYR A 26 6.13 -4.79 19.24
CA TYR A 26 5.21 -4.39 18.17
C TYR A 26 4.00 -5.33 18.10
N MET A 27 4.20 -6.64 18.27
CA MET A 27 3.10 -7.61 18.32
C MET A 27 2.18 -7.38 19.53
N LEU A 28 2.76 -7.06 20.70
CA LEU A 28 1.96 -6.69 21.88
C LEU A 28 1.18 -5.38 21.65
N ALA A 29 1.80 -4.37 21.08
CA ALA A 29 1.12 -3.12 20.76
C ALA A 29 -0.02 -3.34 19.74
N ARG A 30 0.17 -4.20 18.74
CA ARG A 30 -0.87 -4.63 17.79
C ARG A 30 -2.00 -5.37 18.48
N LEU A 31 -1.68 -6.26 19.43
CA LEU A 31 -2.70 -6.94 20.21
C LEU A 31 -3.53 -5.96 21.04
N VAL A 32 -2.90 -4.98 21.68
CA VAL A 32 -3.60 -3.91 22.40
C VAL A 32 -4.51 -3.14 21.45
N TYR A 33 -3.99 -2.74 20.28
CA TYR A 33 -4.75 -2.04 19.27
C TYR A 33 -5.98 -2.85 18.82
N TYR A 34 -5.83 -4.15 18.62
CA TYR A 34 -6.94 -5.06 18.29
C TYR A 34 -7.96 -5.16 19.42
N VAL A 35 -7.52 -5.35 20.66
CA VAL A 35 -8.43 -5.52 21.83
C VAL A 35 -9.22 -4.23 22.09
N GLU A 36 -8.56 -3.06 22.02
CA GLU A 36 -9.22 -1.76 22.20
C GLU A 36 -10.30 -1.48 21.14
N ASN A 37 -10.18 -2.09 19.95
CA ASN A 37 -10.99 -1.78 18.78
C ASN A 37 -11.59 -3.04 18.12
N ILE A 38 -11.85 -4.09 18.89
CA ILE A 38 -12.20 -5.43 18.39
C ILE A 38 -13.42 -5.46 17.47
N SER A 39 -14.39 -4.57 17.68
CA SER A 39 -15.63 -4.50 16.87
C SER A 39 -15.39 -4.05 15.42
N TYR A 40 -14.27 -3.38 15.16
CA TYR A 40 -13.94 -2.81 13.86
C TYR A 40 -13.11 -3.75 12.98
N PHE A 41 -12.48 -4.78 13.57
CA PHE A 41 -11.52 -5.62 12.87
C PHE A 41 -12.03 -7.03 12.63
N SER A 42 -11.57 -7.61 11.53
CA SER A 42 -11.72 -9.04 11.28
C SER A 42 -10.63 -9.85 12.00
N SER A 43 -10.88 -11.15 12.17
CA SER A 43 -9.88 -12.08 12.72
C SER A 43 -9.37 -12.95 11.57
N SER A 44 -8.17 -12.66 11.07
CA SER A 44 -7.55 -13.39 9.98
C SER A 44 -6.06 -13.58 10.22
N PHE A 45 -5.52 -14.71 9.76
CA PHE A 45 -4.08 -14.97 9.78
C PHE A 45 -3.31 -14.02 8.86
N ASP A 46 -3.93 -13.56 7.77
CA ASP A 46 -3.31 -12.62 6.83
C ASP A 46 -2.99 -11.28 7.48
N ILE A 47 -3.81 -10.84 8.45
CA ILE A 47 -3.54 -9.61 9.23
C ILE A 47 -2.22 -9.74 10.00
N ILE A 48 -1.96 -10.91 10.61
CA ILE A 48 -0.70 -11.15 11.34
C ILE A 48 0.47 -11.19 10.36
N ARG A 49 0.31 -11.89 9.23
CA ARG A 49 1.32 -11.97 8.18
C ARG A 49 1.67 -10.60 7.61
N GLY A 50 0.66 -9.82 7.23
CA GLY A 50 0.84 -8.44 6.77
C GLY A 50 1.50 -7.59 7.84
N GLY A 51 1.01 -7.65 9.08
CA GLY A 51 1.56 -6.92 10.22
C GLY A 51 3.05 -7.14 10.41
N LEU A 52 3.53 -8.38 10.33
CA LEU A 52 4.96 -8.69 10.45
C LEU A 52 5.82 -8.04 9.35
N ILE A 53 5.30 -7.93 8.12
CA ILE A 53 6.01 -7.28 7.01
C ILE A 53 6.17 -5.78 7.29
N PHE A 54 5.09 -5.11 7.70
CA PHE A 54 5.12 -3.69 8.05
C PHE A 54 5.93 -3.41 9.31
N ASP A 55 5.88 -4.30 10.31
CA ASP A 55 6.70 -4.21 11.52
C ASP A 55 8.19 -4.36 11.17
N THR A 56 8.55 -5.29 10.27
CA THR A 56 9.93 -5.43 9.80
C THR A 56 10.44 -4.14 9.17
N SER A 57 9.65 -3.55 8.30
CA SER A 57 10.03 -2.30 7.64
C SER A 57 10.21 -1.15 8.65
N ALA A 58 9.24 -0.95 9.55
CA ALA A 58 9.31 0.07 10.59
C ALA A 58 10.52 -0.11 11.51
N ILE A 59 10.72 -1.33 12.02
CA ILE A 59 11.81 -1.66 12.94
C ILE A 59 13.17 -1.40 12.28
N VAL A 60 13.34 -1.79 11.02
CA VAL A 60 14.59 -1.56 10.30
C VAL A 60 14.82 -0.07 10.07
N TYR A 61 13.82 0.69 9.62
CA TYR A 61 13.97 2.14 9.43
C TYR A 61 14.30 2.87 10.73
N THR A 62 13.53 2.62 11.78
CA THR A 62 13.69 3.34 13.06
C THR A 62 14.97 2.96 13.78
N ASN A 63 15.41 1.70 13.67
CA ASN A 63 16.61 1.20 14.33
C ASN A 63 17.85 1.18 13.42
N ALA A 64 17.82 1.74 12.20
CA ALA A 64 18.93 1.70 11.25
C ALA A 64 20.23 2.24 11.85
N LEU A 65 20.17 3.42 12.46
CA LEU A 65 21.33 4.04 13.12
C LEU A 65 21.84 3.19 14.30
N TRP A 66 20.95 2.64 15.10
CA TRP A 66 21.30 1.76 16.21
C TRP A 66 21.97 0.46 15.73
N ILE A 67 21.44 -0.17 14.67
CA ILE A 67 22.01 -1.37 14.05
C ILE A 67 23.43 -1.06 13.56
N LEU A 68 23.60 0.06 12.85
CA LEU A 68 24.90 0.51 12.37
C LEU A 68 25.90 0.65 13.51
N LEU A 69 25.54 1.38 14.57
CA LEU A 69 26.40 1.62 15.73
C LEU A 69 26.74 0.33 16.50
N MET A 70 25.79 -0.63 16.57
CA MET A 70 26.01 -1.92 17.19
C MET A 70 27.03 -2.79 16.45
N LEU A 71 27.07 -2.69 15.12
CA LEU A 71 27.97 -3.46 14.26
C LEU A 71 29.34 -2.79 14.08
N LEU A 72 29.47 -1.49 14.31
CA LEU A 72 30.76 -0.79 14.27
C LEU A 72 31.66 -1.25 15.45
N PRO A 73 33.01 -1.30 15.24
CA PRO A 73 33.94 -1.72 16.27
C PRO A 73 34.18 -0.67 17.37
N CYS A 74 33.32 0.35 17.48
CA CYS A 74 33.44 1.43 18.45
C CYS A 74 32.78 1.07 19.78
N ARG A 75 33.41 1.42 20.91
CA ARG A 75 32.86 1.15 22.26
C ARG A 75 31.88 2.25 22.69
N MET A 76 30.68 2.24 22.14
CA MET A 76 29.60 3.20 22.45
C MET A 76 28.40 2.50 23.11
N ASP A 77 28.64 1.53 24.00
CA ASP A 77 27.58 0.65 24.52
C ASP A 77 26.48 1.40 25.28
N LYS A 78 26.86 2.43 26.06
CA LYS A 78 25.88 3.28 26.76
C LYS A 78 25.01 4.05 25.77
N LEU A 79 25.65 4.67 24.74
CA LEU A 79 24.94 5.41 23.69
C LEU A 79 23.99 4.47 22.92
N CYS A 80 24.47 3.31 22.50
CA CYS A 80 23.65 2.31 21.80
C CYS A 80 22.42 1.90 22.64
N LYS A 81 22.61 1.67 23.95
CA LYS A 81 21.52 1.31 24.86
C LYS A 81 20.48 2.43 24.97
N TRP A 82 20.92 3.68 25.18
CA TRP A 82 19.99 4.80 25.28
C TRP A 82 19.28 5.09 23.98
N LEU A 83 20.01 5.06 22.84
CA LEU A 83 19.41 5.22 21.52
C LEU A 83 18.33 4.16 21.27
N PHE A 84 18.62 2.89 21.58
CA PHE A 84 17.65 1.80 21.45
C PHE A 84 16.39 2.04 22.28
N LEU A 85 16.56 2.42 23.56
CA LEU A 85 15.42 2.64 24.46
C LEU A 85 14.60 3.86 24.05
N ILE A 86 15.24 4.96 23.65
CA ILE A 86 14.54 6.19 23.24
C ILE A 86 13.76 5.93 21.95
N VAL A 87 14.40 5.37 20.91
CA VAL A 87 13.73 5.12 19.62
C VAL A 87 12.57 4.18 19.79
N ASN A 88 12.78 3.03 20.42
CA ASN A 88 11.71 2.04 20.59
C ASN A 88 10.65 2.48 21.61
N GLY A 89 11.02 3.31 22.58
CA GLY A 89 10.07 3.93 23.48
C GLY A 89 9.13 4.91 22.76
N ILE A 90 9.65 5.76 21.91
CA ILE A 90 8.82 6.65 21.08
C ILE A 90 7.91 5.81 20.17
N CYS A 91 8.46 4.81 19.48
CA CYS A 91 7.66 3.95 18.59
C CYS A 91 6.54 3.20 19.35
N LEU A 92 6.82 2.70 20.55
CA LEU A 92 5.80 2.06 21.39
C LEU A 92 4.75 3.06 21.83
N ALA A 93 5.14 4.24 22.32
CA ALA A 93 4.22 5.30 22.73
C ALA A 93 3.27 5.69 21.59
N MET A 94 3.80 5.88 20.38
CA MET A 94 3.00 6.16 19.18
C MET A 94 1.96 5.06 18.90
N ASN A 95 2.37 3.78 18.93
CA ASN A 95 1.45 2.68 18.67
C ASN A 95 0.36 2.54 19.76
N LEU A 96 0.69 2.77 21.02
CA LEU A 96 -0.28 2.72 22.12
C LEU A 96 -1.24 3.92 22.09
N ALA A 97 -0.74 5.12 21.84
CA ALA A 97 -1.58 6.32 21.69
C ALA A 97 -2.56 6.16 20.52
N ASP A 98 -2.10 5.61 19.41
CA ASP A 98 -2.91 5.41 18.22
C ASP A 98 -4.00 4.34 18.42
N SER A 99 -3.85 3.40 19.36
CA SER A 99 -4.92 2.46 19.71
C SER A 99 -6.17 3.14 20.28
N VAL A 100 -5.98 4.28 20.92
CA VAL A 100 -7.06 5.14 21.43
C VAL A 100 -7.56 6.09 20.33
N TYR A 101 -6.64 6.71 19.61
CA TYR A 101 -6.93 7.70 18.57
C TYR A 101 -7.69 7.14 17.38
N PHE A 102 -7.54 5.85 17.10
CA PHE A 102 -8.25 5.14 16.02
C PHE A 102 -9.76 5.33 16.06
N LYS A 103 -10.38 5.34 17.23
CA LYS A 103 -11.84 5.52 17.38
C LYS A 103 -12.35 6.84 16.80
N TYR A 104 -11.48 7.84 16.71
CA TYR A 104 -11.82 9.17 16.18
C TYR A 104 -11.57 9.29 14.67
N THR A 105 -10.58 8.54 14.15
CA THR A 105 -10.12 8.71 12.77
C THR A 105 -10.45 7.54 11.88
N MET A 106 -10.76 6.36 12.45
CA MET A 106 -10.99 5.07 11.77
C MET A 106 -9.84 4.65 10.86
N ARG A 107 -8.67 5.27 11.01
CA ARG A 107 -7.46 5.01 10.24
C ARG A 107 -6.21 5.05 11.11
N ARG A 108 -5.09 4.51 10.59
CA ARG A 108 -3.78 4.64 11.24
C ARG A 108 -3.29 6.07 11.15
N THR A 109 -2.72 6.59 12.24
CA THR A 109 -2.16 7.95 12.28
C THR A 109 -1.06 8.14 11.24
N THR A 110 -1.17 9.18 10.45
CA THR A 110 -0.23 9.63 9.43
C THR A 110 0.32 11.01 9.78
N SER A 111 1.22 11.56 8.95
CA SER A 111 1.80 12.90 9.18
C SER A 111 0.78 14.04 9.21
N THR A 112 -0.43 13.82 8.67
CA THR A 112 -1.52 14.80 8.72
C THR A 112 -1.91 15.17 10.15
N VAL A 113 -1.66 14.30 11.13
CA VAL A 113 -1.91 14.55 12.55
C VAL A 113 -1.22 15.83 13.04
N PHE A 114 -0.07 16.19 12.50
CA PHE A 114 0.62 17.41 12.91
C PHE A 114 -0.12 18.68 12.48
N SER A 115 -0.73 18.68 11.28
CA SER A 115 -1.57 19.77 10.82
C SER A 115 -2.93 19.79 11.51
N GLU A 116 -3.52 18.63 11.76
CA GLU A 116 -4.77 18.49 12.51
C GLU A 116 -4.61 19.09 13.92
N PHE A 117 -3.55 18.72 14.62
CA PHE A 117 -3.28 19.22 15.97
C PHE A 117 -2.86 20.69 16.02
N SER A 118 -2.23 21.23 14.98
CA SER A 118 -1.84 22.66 14.96
C SER A 118 -3.04 23.60 14.97
N ASN A 119 -4.21 23.11 14.53
CA ASN A 119 -5.45 23.89 14.43
C ASN A 119 -6.36 23.75 15.68
N GLU A 120 -6.00 22.86 16.63
CA GLU A 120 -6.82 22.59 17.81
C GLU A 120 -6.35 23.38 19.03
N GLY A 121 -7.22 24.27 19.51
CA GLY A 121 -6.92 25.13 20.69
C GLY A 121 -6.95 24.41 22.05
N ASN A 122 -7.54 23.19 22.13
CA ASN A 122 -7.82 22.48 23.39
C ASN A 122 -7.00 21.19 23.57
N LEU A 123 -5.91 21.02 22.86
CA LEU A 123 -5.09 19.79 22.90
C LEU A 123 -4.71 19.35 24.30
N GLY A 124 -4.33 20.28 25.18
CA GLY A 124 -3.90 19.95 26.54
C GLY A 124 -4.97 19.26 27.38
N SER A 125 -6.24 19.68 27.25
CA SER A 125 -7.36 19.08 27.97
C SER A 125 -7.73 17.72 27.39
N ILE A 126 -7.71 17.57 26.06
CA ILE A 126 -7.99 16.31 25.37
C ILE A 126 -6.95 15.26 25.78
N PHE A 127 -5.67 15.58 25.63
CA PHE A 127 -4.60 14.66 26.04
C PHE A 127 -4.65 14.31 27.53
N GLY A 128 -4.95 15.28 28.40
CA GLY A 128 -5.06 15.05 29.84
C GLY A 128 -6.18 14.07 30.18
N THR A 129 -7.34 14.24 29.56
CA THR A 129 -8.52 13.38 29.78
C THR A 129 -8.27 11.96 29.28
N GLU A 130 -7.74 11.84 28.03
CA GLU A 130 -7.44 10.53 27.44
C GLU A 130 -6.33 9.79 28.20
N PHE A 131 -5.31 10.49 28.68
CA PHE A 131 -4.23 9.92 29.46
C PHE A 131 -4.74 9.36 30.81
N LEU A 132 -5.64 10.06 31.48
CA LEU A 132 -6.27 9.60 32.72
C LEU A 132 -7.23 8.44 32.48
N SER A 133 -8.00 8.47 31.41
CA SER A 133 -8.96 7.41 31.07
C SER A 133 -8.25 6.09 30.70
N HIS A 134 -7.07 6.17 30.07
CA HIS A 134 -6.30 5.02 29.59
C HIS A 134 -5.01 4.82 30.38
N TRP A 135 -5.03 5.11 31.69
CA TRP A 135 -3.85 4.96 32.60
C TRP A 135 -3.16 3.59 32.52
N TYR A 136 -3.93 2.53 32.23
CA TYR A 136 -3.41 1.16 32.09
C TYR A 136 -2.45 1.00 30.92
N LEU A 137 -2.62 1.79 29.84
CA LEU A 137 -1.66 1.80 28.70
C LEU A 137 -0.33 2.45 29.12
N VAL A 138 -0.39 3.46 29.98
CA VAL A 138 0.81 4.10 30.53
C VAL A 138 1.58 3.11 31.43
N LEU A 139 0.85 2.36 32.25
CA LEU A 139 1.45 1.30 33.10
C LEU A 139 2.08 0.21 32.21
N LEU A 140 1.37 -0.23 31.18
CA LEU A 140 1.87 -1.22 30.21
C LEU A 140 3.13 -0.71 29.51
N PHE A 141 3.13 0.55 29.05
CA PHE A 141 4.32 1.20 28.50
C PHE A 141 5.51 1.14 29.46
N ALA A 142 5.32 1.52 30.72
CA ALA A 142 6.38 1.49 31.72
C ALA A 142 6.93 0.07 31.96
N ILE A 143 6.06 -0.95 32.04
CA ILE A 143 6.45 -2.34 32.21
C ILE A 143 7.28 -2.82 31.00
N ILE A 144 6.83 -2.55 29.78
CA ILE A 144 7.54 -2.93 28.56
C ILE A 144 8.90 -2.22 28.48
N MET A 145 8.97 -0.93 28.78
CA MET A 145 10.23 -0.18 28.80
C MET A 145 11.21 -0.70 29.85
N PHE A 146 10.71 -1.05 31.02
CA PHE A 146 11.52 -1.69 32.07
C PHE A 146 12.06 -3.05 31.60
N ALA A 147 11.22 -3.87 30.95
CA ALA A 147 11.63 -5.15 30.39
C ALA A 147 12.71 -4.98 29.30
N LEU A 148 12.54 -4.04 28.35
CA LEU A 148 13.53 -3.72 27.34
C LEU A 148 14.86 -3.27 27.96
N TRP A 149 14.80 -2.40 28.97
CA TRP A 149 16.00 -1.96 29.70
C TRP A 149 16.75 -3.09 30.39
N ARG A 150 16.02 -4.05 30.98
CA ARG A 150 16.60 -5.21 31.73
C ARG A 150 17.16 -6.29 30.82
N LEU A 151 16.48 -6.53 29.69
CA LEU A 151 16.79 -7.63 28.75
C LEU A 151 17.75 -7.21 27.64
N TYR A 152 18.10 -5.92 27.55
CA TYR A 152 19.01 -5.40 26.54
C TYR A 152 20.36 -6.13 26.56
N ALA A 153 20.75 -6.69 25.40
CA ALA A 153 21.99 -7.45 25.25
C ALA A 153 23.13 -6.55 24.72
N ILE A 154 24.25 -6.54 25.45
CA ILE A 154 25.48 -5.83 25.06
C ILE A 154 26.50 -6.87 24.56
N PRO A 155 27.02 -6.76 23.32
CA PRO A 155 28.00 -7.72 22.78
C PRO A 155 29.42 -7.44 23.28
N GLN A 156 30.24 -8.48 23.35
CA GLN A 156 31.69 -8.32 23.31
C GLN A 156 32.11 -8.11 21.86
N ARG A 157 32.91 -7.08 21.60
CA ARG A 157 33.25 -6.64 20.25
C ARG A 157 34.57 -7.22 19.77
N HIS A 158 34.57 -7.75 18.54
CA HIS A 158 35.73 -8.31 17.85
C HIS A 158 35.83 -7.74 16.43
N HIS A 159 36.90 -7.02 16.11
CA HIS A 159 37.05 -6.28 14.83
C HIS A 159 36.71 -7.08 13.56
N LYS A 160 37.29 -8.28 13.40
CA LYS A 160 37.06 -9.13 12.19
C LYS A 160 35.63 -9.64 12.09
N ALA A 161 35.04 -10.04 13.21
CA ALA A 161 33.65 -10.53 13.26
C ALA A 161 32.63 -9.42 13.03
N ASN A 162 32.94 -8.19 13.44
CA ASN A 162 32.09 -7.03 13.21
C ASN A 162 31.97 -6.72 11.71
N LEU A 163 33.05 -6.76 10.94
CA LEU A 163 33.02 -6.52 9.50
C LEU A 163 32.14 -7.54 8.76
N ALA A 164 32.31 -8.83 9.07
CA ALA A 164 31.47 -9.88 8.50
C ALA A 164 30.00 -9.70 8.86
N SER A 165 29.70 -9.37 10.10
CA SER A 165 28.34 -9.06 10.57
C SER A 165 27.72 -7.87 9.86
N PHE A 166 28.50 -6.84 9.60
CA PHE A 166 28.10 -5.64 8.88
C PHE A 166 27.71 -5.96 7.43
N LEU A 167 28.57 -6.73 6.71
CA LEU A 167 28.31 -7.13 5.33
C LEU A 167 27.05 -8.00 5.17
N ILE A 168 26.69 -8.78 6.19
CA ILE A 168 25.46 -9.58 6.19
C ILE A 168 24.24 -8.72 6.55
N ALA A 169 24.39 -7.82 7.51
CA ALA A 169 23.27 -7.02 8.01
C ALA A 169 22.75 -6.00 6.99
N ILE A 170 23.61 -5.39 6.17
CA ILE A 170 23.19 -4.38 5.18
C ILE A 170 22.15 -4.92 4.19
N PRO A 171 22.40 -6.04 3.46
CA PRO A 171 21.41 -6.59 2.54
C PRO A 171 20.09 -6.97 3.23
N LEU A 172 20.18 -7.53 4.45
CA LEU A 172 19.00 -7.88 5.24
C LEU A 172 18.20 -6.65 5.67
N CYS A 173 18.87 -5.58 6.08
CA CYS A 173 18.21 -4.32 6.40
C CYS A 173 17.56 -3.69 5.18
N ILE A 174 18.23 -3.70 4.03
CA ILE A 174 17.66 -3.17 2.78
C ILE A 174 16.40 -3.97 2.40
N ALA A 175 16.47 -5.30 2.44
CA ALA A 175 15.32 -6.15 2.13
C ALA A 175 14.18 -5.96 3.14
N GLY A 176 14.49 -5.87 4.44
CA GLY A 176 13.51 -5.61 5.48
C GLY A 176 12.83 -4.25 5.30
N ALA A 177 13.60 -3.20 5.05
CA ALA A 177 13.08 -1.86 4.79
C ALA A 177 12.16 -1.80 3.56
N ARG A 178 12.51 -2.53 2.50
CA ARG A 178 11.72 -2.62 1.26
C ARG A 178 10.44 -3.46 1.41
N GLY A 179 10.38 -4.35 2.40
CA GLY A 179 9.30 -5.31 2.58
C GLY A 179 9.50 -6.65 1.88
N GLY A 180 10.72 -6.93 1.34
CA GLY A 180 11.04 -8.22 0.72
C GLY A 180 12.31 -8.21 -0.13
N PHE A 181 12.67 -9.38 -0.65
CA PHE A 181 13.91 -9.62 -1.41
C PHE A 181 13.72 -9.56 -2.93
N THR A 182 12.49 -9.70 -3.42
CA THR A 182 12.23 -9.79 -4.87
C THR A 182 12.25 -8.42 -5.55
N ALA A 183 12.55 -8.38 -6.84
CA ALA A 183 12.51 -7.15 -7.65
C ALA A 183 11.08 -6.59 -7.76
N ALA A 184 10.07 -7.44 -7.69
CA ALA A 184 8.66 -7.07 -7.70
C ALA A 184 8.24 -6.28 -6.44
N VAL A 185 8.94 -6.48 -5.31
CA VAL A 185 8.72 -5.70 -4.10
C VAL A 185 9.43 -4.35 -4.26
N ARG A 186 8.71 -3.37 -4.76
CA ARG A 186 9.06 -1.96 -4.60
C ARG A 186 8.91 -1.61 -3.13
N PRO A 187 9.55 -0.52 -2.63
CA PRO A 187 9.33 -0.14 -1.23
C PRO A 187 7.84 -0.11 -0.92
N ILE A 188 7.43 -0.93 0.07
CA ILE A 188 6.01 -1.04 0.44
C ILE A 188 5.46 0.32 0.87
N THR A 189 4.20 0.57 0.51
CA THR A 189 3.42 1.77 0.83
C THR A 189 2.28 1.44 1.77
N LEU A 190 1.59 2.45 2.31
CA LEU A 190 0.43 2.23 3.17
C LEU A 190 -0.64 1.39 2.48
N SER A 191 -0.91 1.68 1.21
CA SER A 191 -1.93 0.99 0.42
C SER A 191 -1.71 -0.52 0.31
N ASN A 192 -0.45 -0.99 0.37
CA ASN A 192 -0.15 -2.42 0.35
C ASN A 192 -0.74 -3.19 1.54
N ALA A 193 -1.12 -2.53 2.64
CA ALA A 193 -1.79 -3.17 3.74
C ALA A 193 -3.14 -3.79 3.32
N ASN A 194 -3.84 -3.16 2.37
CA ASN A 194 -5.14 -3.64 1.91
C ASN A 194 -5.10 -5.03 1.25
N GLN A 195 -3.95 -5.48 0.73
CA GLN A 195 -3.84 -6.86 0.19
C GLN A 195 -4.01 -7.96 1.26
N TYR A 196 -3.79 -7.63 2.53
CA TYR A 196 -3.95 -8.53 3.69
C TYR A 196 -5.25 -8.28 4.46
N ALA A 197 -6.00 -7.24 4.11
CA ALA A 197 -7.22 -6.83 4.76
C ALA A 197 -8.44 -7.60 4.21
N GLN A 198 -9.38 -7.94 5.09
CA GLN A 198 -10.71 -8.47 4.71
C GLN A 198 -11.76 -7.37 4.74
N ARG A 199 -11.59 -6.39 5.64
CA ARG A 199 -12.39 -5.17 5.74
C ARG A 199 -11.50 -3.96 5.52
N PRO A 200 -11.99 -2.84 5.03
CA PRO A 200 -11.20 -1.63 4.86
C PRO A 200 -10.46 -1.19 6.13
N THR A 201 -11.09 -1.34 7.29
CA THR A 201 -10.51 -0.99 8.60
C THR A 201 -9.34 -1.87 9.00
N ASP A 202 -9.26 -3.12 8.54
CA ASP A 202 -8.18 -4.06 8.88
C ASP A 202 -6.80 -3.52 8.48
N ALA A 203 -6.73 -2.68 7.46
CA ALA A 203 -5.49 -2.05 7.04
C ALA A 203 -4.85 -1.22 8.19
N ALA A 204 -5.65 -0.58 9.03
CA ALA A 204 -5.15 0.14 10.20
C ALA A 204 -4.52 -0.80 11.24
N LEU A 205 -5.05 -2.01 11.41
CA LEU A 205 -4.47 -3.02 12.29
C LEU A 205 -3.18 -3.64 11.72
N ILE A 206 -3.12 -3.82 10.40
CA ILE A 206 -1.95 -4.37 9.68
C ILE A 206 -0.78 -3.39 9.75
N LEU A 207 -1.02 -2.11 9.53
CA LEU A 207 -0.03 -1.05 9.66
C LEU A 207 0.41 -0.87 11.13
N ASN A 208 1.53 -0.18 11.31
CA ASN A 208 1.95 0.38 12.58
C ASN A 208 2.22 1.88 12.42
N THR A 209 2.09 2.64 13.49
CA THR A 209 2.17 4.10 13.48
C THR A 209 3.54 4.64 13.04
N PRO A 210 4.68 4.08 13.51
CA PRO A 210 5.99 4.52 13.02
C PRO A 210 6.15 4.37 11.51
N PHE A 211 5.68 3.27 10.91
CA PHE A 211 5.71 3.08 9.46
C PHE A 211 4.84 4.12 8.74
N ALA A 212 3.59 4.28 9.22
CA ALA A 212 2.64 5.19 8.60
C ALA A 212 3.16 6.64 8.62
N LEU A 213 3.71 7.10 9.74
CA LEU A 213 4.32 8.42 9.85
C LEU A 213 5.52 8.58 8.93
N LEU A 214 6.48 7.64 8.96
CA LEU A 214 7.69 7.72 8.12
C LEU A 214 7.39 7.74 6.62
N ARG A 215 6.32 7.07 6.20
CA ARG A 215 5.92 6.98 4.80
C ARG A 215 5.08 8.15 4.31
N THR A 216 4.65 9.01 5.21
CA THR A 216 3.78 10.16 4.88
C THR A 216 4.41 11.52 5.21
N ILE A 217 5.58 11.54 5.86
CA ILE A 217 6.37 12.77 6.00
C ILE A 217 6.73 13.27 4.60
N ASP A 218 6.55 14.55 4.35
CA ASP A 218 6.84 15.25 3.09
C ASP A 218 5.97 14.84 1.88
N ILE A 219 4.92 14.04 2.09
CA ILE A 219 3.94 13.78 1.03
C ILE A 219 2.83 14.84 1.12
N ASN A 220 2.84 15.76 0.18
CA ASN A 220 1.76 16.72 0.01
C ASN A 220 0.58 16.03 -0.66
N GLU A 221 -0.52 15.86 0.09
CA GLU A 221 -1.71 15.18 -0.43
C GLU A 221 -2.38 15.96 -1.53
N PHE A 222 -2.66 17.23 -1.27
CA PHE A 222 -3.30 18.13 -2.22
C PHE A 222 -2.85 19.58 -1.94
N THR A 223 -2.33 20.24 -2.95
CA THR A 223 -2.31 21.69 -2.97
C THR A 223 -3.50 22.11 -3.85
N ILE A 224 -4.51 22.72 -3.26
CA ILE A 224 -5.61 23.33 -4.03
C ILE A 224 -5.01 24.55 -4.72
N PRO A 225 -4.85 24.53 -6.07
CA PRO A 225 -4.31 25.69 -6.76
C PRO A 225 -5.37 26.80 -6.75
N ASP A 226 -4.94 27.99 -6.41
CA ASP A 226 -5.78 29.19 -6.39
C ASP A 226 -5.73 29.83 -7.80
N TYR A 227 -6.47 29.23 -8.75
CA TYR A 227 -6.54 29.72 -10.12
C TYR A 227 -7.69 30.66 -10.38
N PHE A 228 -8.66 30.75 -9.48
CA PHE A 228 -9.89 31.53 -9.63
C PHE A 228 -10.19 32.30 -8.38
N ASP A 229 -10.61 33.55 -8.51
CA ASP A 229 -10.99 34.40 -7.39
C ASP A 229 -12.26 33.92 -6.67
N SER A 230 -13.07 33.08 -7.32
CA SER A 230 -14.28 32.48 -6.74
C SER A 230 -14.73 31.19 -7.41
N GLU A 231 -15.49 30.37 -6.68
CA GLU A 231 -16.14 29.18 -7.25
C GLU A 231 -17.12 29.53 -8.37
N ALA A 232 -17.76 30.72 -8.34
CA ALA A 232 -18.67 31.16 -9.38
C ALA A 232 -17.93 31.41 -10.71
N GLU A 233 -16.73 31.96 -10.66
CA GLU A 233 -15.88 32.16 -11.85
C GLU A 233 -15.46 30.80 -12.44
N MET A 234 -15.03 29.86 -11.63
CA MET A 234 -14.72 28.50 -12.06
C MET A 234 -15.94 27.82 -12.68
N ALA A 235 -17.11 27.90 -12.04
CA ALA A 235 -18.34 27.27 -12.49
C ALA A 235 -18.87 27.89 -13.81
N ALA A 236 -18.55 29.15 -14.11
CA ALA A 236 -18.87 29.79 -15.37
C ALA A 236 -18.07 29.19 -16.55
N ILE A 237 -16.88 28.63 -16.29
CA ILE A 237 -16.04 27.96 -17.28
C ILE A 237 -16.37 26.47 -17.36
N TYR A 238 -16.45 25.80 -16.22
CA TYR A 238 -16.74 24.37 -16.13
C TYR A 238 -17.37 24.03 -14.78
N THR A 239 -18.49 23.30 -14.82
CA THR A 239 -19.09 22.69 -13.63
C THR A 239 -19.00 21.17 -13.70
N PRO A 240 -18.45 20.48 -12.67
CA PRO A 240 -18.46 19.02 -12.62
C PRO A 240 -19.86 18.45 -12.28
N ILE A 241 -20.79 19.28 -11.84
CA ILE A 241 -22.14 18.86 -11.48
C ILE A 241 -23.00 18.88 -12.74
N HIS A 242 -23.27 17.69 -13.27
CA HIS A 242 -24.15 17.49 -14.41
C HIS A 242 -25.52 17.02 -13.92
N ASN A 243 -26.54 17.88 -14.04
CA ASN A 243 -27.92 17.46 -13.82
C ASN A 243 -28.40 16.63 -15.01
N VAL A 244 -28.33 15.32 -14.88
CA VAL A 244 -28.93 14.41 -15.87
C VAL A 244 -30.45 14.49 -15.66
N SER A 245 -31.16 15.09 -16.63
CA SER A 245 -32.62 15.02 -16.64
C SER A 245 -33.02 13.56 -16.79
N ASN A 246 -33.86 13.06 -15.88
CA ASN A 246 -34.43 11.70 -15.89
C ASN A 246 -35.36 11.49 -17.08
N ALA A 247 -34.93 11.81 -18.30
CA ALA A 247 -35.79 11.80 -19.47
C ALA A 247 -36.18 10.39 -19.94
N ASP A 248 -35.42 9.36 -19.59
CA ASP A 248 -35.74 7.98 -19.97
C ASP A 248 -35.51 7.03 -18.79
N SER A 249 -36.59 6.65 -18.11
CA SER A 249 -36.63 5.53 -17.19
C SER A 249 -36.60 4.20 -17.98
N THR A 250 -35.56 4.00 -18.77
CA THR A 250 -35.30 2.67 -19.33
C THR A 250 -34.87 1.78 -18.20
N SER A 251 -35.49 0.62 -18.06
CA SER A 251 -35.13 -0.38 -17.06
C SER A 251 -33.64 -0.71 -17.16
N PHE A 252 -32.92 -0.68 -16.05
CA PHE A 252 -31.50 -1.01 -16.00
C PHE A 252 -31.27 -2.42 -16.57
N SER A 253 -30.55 -2.50 -17.67
CA SER A 253 -30.20 -3.76 -18.33
C SER A 253 -28.84 -4.23 -17.81
N LYS A 254 -28.82 -5.34 -17.08
CA LYS A 254 -27.59 -5.94 -16.50
C LYS A 254 -26.73 -6.57 -17.62
N LYS A 255 -25.95 -5.77 -18.30
CA LYS A 255 -24.95 -6.22 -19.30
C LYS A 255 -23.64 -6.56 -18.59
N ASN A 256 -22.89 -7.52 -19.14
CA ASN A 256 -21.53 -7.76 -18.71
C ASN A 256 -20.65 -6.55 -19.01
N VAL A 257 -19.71 -6.24 -18.12
CA VAL A 257 -18.76 -5.11 -18.23
C VAL A 257 -17.36 -5.66 -18.33
N VAL A 258 -16.61 -5.25 -19.34
CA VAL A 258 -15.20 -5.59 -19.55
C VAL A 258 -14.39 -4.32 -19.70
N VAL A 259 -13.44 -4.09 -18.81
CA VAL A 259 -12.52 -2.95 -18.83
C VAL A 259 -11.13 -3.45 -19.17
N LEU A 260 -10.58 -3.00 -20.30
CA LEU A 260 -9.21 -3.33 -20.72
C LEU A 260 -8.35 -2.08 -20.62
N ILE A 261 -7.36 -2.13 -19.73
CA ILE A 261 -6.35 -1.07 -19.55
C ILE A 261 -5.05 -1.61 -20.12
N ILE A 262 -4.64 -1.08 -21.27
CA ILE A 262 -3.49 -1.58 -22.03
C ILE A 262 -2.28 -0.71 -21.72
N GLU A 263 -1.22 -1.31 -21.19
CA GLU A 263 0.04 -0.67 -20.84
C GLU A 263 0.79 -0.19 -22.11
N SER A 264 1.43 0.96 -22.04
CA SER A 264 2.32 1.52 -23.07
C SER A 264 1.71 1.56 -24.48
N PHE A 265 0.38 1.66 -24.60
CA PHE A 265 -0.35 1.56 -25.84
C PHE A 265 -0.62 2.95 -26.43
N GLY A 266 0.31 3.43 -27.23
CA GLY A 266 0.22 4.76 -27.84
C GLY A 266 -0.77 4.84 -29.00
N ARG A 267 -1.42 6.00 -29.14
CA ARG A 267 -2.34 6.29 -30.24
C ARG A 267 -1.70 6.07 -31.61
N GLU A 268 -0.40 6.33 -31.75
CA GLU A 268 0.37 6.21 -33.00
C GLU A 268 0.36 4.79 -33.59
N TYR A 269 0.12 3.76 -32.79
CA TYR A 269 0.03 2.37 -33.26
C TYR A 269 -1.32 2.02 -33.89
N ILE A 270 -2.34 2.86 -33.70
CA ILE A 270 -3.72 2.59 -34.10
C ILE A 270 -4.00 3.23 -35.47
N GLY A 271 -4.16 2.39 -36.50
CA GLY A 271 -4.38 2.88 -37.88
C GLY A 271 -5.66 3.70 -38.03
N ALA A 272 -6.76 3.26 -37.42
CA ALA A 272 -8.05 3.94 -37.49
C ALA A 272 -8.04 5.39 -36.96
N LEU A 273 -7.13 5.70 -36.01
CA LEU A 273 -6.98 7.04 -35.41
C LEU A 273 -5.97 7.93 -36.12
N ASN A 274 -5.25 7.41 -37.13
CA ASN A 274 -4.14 8.08 -37.82
C ASN A 274 -4.28 7.98 -39.36
N ARG A 275 -5.49 8.06 -39.86
CA ARG A 275 -5.80 7.90 -41.29
C ARG A 275 -5.20 8.99 -42.21
N ASP A 276 -4.76 10.08 -41.64
CA ASP A 276 -4.10 11.21 -42.30
C ASP A 276 -2.58 11.00 -42.46
N LEU A 277 -1.99 10.05 -41.75
CA LEU A 277 -0.56 9.76 -41.85
C LEU A 277 -0.22 9.04 -43.15
N ASP A 278 1.02 9.19 -43.61
CA ASP A 278 1.56 8.59 -44.84
C ASP A 278 0.70 8.82 -46.08
N GLY A 279 0.12 10.02 -46.18
CA GLY A 279 -0.78 10.37 -47.29
C GLY A 279 -2.05 9.49 -47.36
N GLY A 280 -2.54 9.05 -46.22
CA GLY A 280 -3.73 8.21 -46.09
C GLY A 280 -3.47 6.70 -46.22
N ARG A 281 -2.20 6.27 -46.28
CA ARG A 281 -1.81 4.85 -46.44
C ARG A 281 -1.43 4.17 -45.16
N TYR A 282 -1.32 4.91 -44.05
CA TYR A 282 -0.92 4.34 -42.75
C TYR A 282 -1.97 3.37 -42.24
N LYS A 283 -1.55 2.12 -42.02
CA LYS A 283 -2.44 1.04 -41.57
C LYS A 283 -2.35 0.77 -40.07
N GLY A 284 -1.33 1.34 -39.38
CA GLY A 284 -1.04 1.00 -37.95
C GLY A 284 -0.61 -0.44 -37.78
N TYR A 285 -0.64 -0.88 -36.51
CA TYR A 285 -0.21 -2.22 -36.08
C TYR A 285 -1.32 -3.00 -35.38
N THR A 286 -2.53 -2.47 -35.33
CA THR A 286 -3.62 -2.96 -34.46
C THR A 286 -4.91 -3.26 -35.21
N PRO A 287 -4.92 -4.22 -36.16
CA PRO A 287 -6.08 -4.47 -37.02
C PRO A 287 -7.33 -4.89 -36.23
N CYS A 288 -7.19 -5.61 -35.12
CA CYS A 288 -8.32 -5.98 -34.26
C CYS A 288 -8.92 -4.75 -33.56
N VAL A 289 -8.07 -3.84 -33.03
CA VAL A 289 -8.54 -2.59 -32.39
C VAL A 289 -9.18 -1.67 -33.43
N ASP A 290 -8.62 -1.59 -34.61
CA ASP A 290 -9.20 -0.83 -35.75
C ASP A 290 -10.61 -1.32 -36.12
N SER A 291 -10.79 -2.65 -36.11
CA SER A 291 -12.11 -3.28 -36.30
C SER A 291 -13.08 -2.94 -35.16
N LEU A 292 -12.62 -2.98 -33.92
CA LEU A 292 -13.45 -2.59 -32.76
C LEU A 292 -13.86 -1.12 -32.85
N ILE A 293 -12.94 -0.21 -33.21
CA ILE A 293 -13.21 1.22 -33.39
C ILE A 293 -14.29 1.45 -34.44
N ALA A 294 -14.29 0.68 -35.52
CA ALA A 294 -15.30 0.80 -36.60
C ALA A 294 -16.73 0.46 -36.12
N HIS A 295 -16.90 -0.28 -35.01
CA HIS A 295 -18.18 -0.74 -34.51
C HIS A 295 -18.47 -0.23 -33.06
N SER A 296 -17.76 0.81 -32.62
CA SER A 296 -17.87 1.32 -31.25
C SER A 296 -17.94 2.86 -31.22
N ILE A 297 -18.23 3.40 -30.05
CA ILE A 297 -18.10 4.83 -29.78
C ILE A 297 -16.61 5.10 -29.51
N THR A 298 -16.03 6.00 -30.29
CA THR A 298 -14.62 6.40 -30.18
C THR A 298 -14.52 7.92 -30.05
N PHE A 299 -13.62 8.37 -29.18
CA PHE A 299 -13.45 9.80 -28.93
C PHE A 299 -12.24 10.33 -29.70
N ARG A 300 -12.45 11.42 -30.46
CA ARG A 300 -11.39 12.10 -31.20
C ARG A 300 -10.35 12.72 -30.25
N TYR A 301 -10.83 13.29 -29.15
CA TYR A 301 -10.00 13.88 -28.10
C TYR A 301 -10.17 13.08 -26.85
N SER A 302 -9.13 12.39 -26.46
CA SER A 302 -9.06 11.57 -25.25
C SER A 302 -7.76 11.87 -24.54
N PHE A 303 -7.86 12.18 -23.26
CA PHE A 303 -6.73 12.54 -22.42
C PHE A 303 -6.68 11.59 -21.24
N CYS A 304 -5.49 11.09 -20.93
CA CYS A 304 -5.28 10.31 -19.71
C CYS A 304 -5.07 11.23 -18.51
N ASN A 305 -5.52 10.78 -17.36
CA ASN A 305 -5.26 11.45 -16.10
C ASN A 305 -4.00 10.85 -15.47
N GLY A 306 -2.93 11.63 -15.43
CA GLY A 306 -1.61 11.18 -14.99
C GLY A 306 -0.69 10.69 -16.12
N ARG A 307 0.55 10.39 -15.79
CA ARG A 307 1.61 10.00 -16.74
C ARG A 307 2.16 8.60 -16.49
N LYS A 308 1.64 7.91 -15.49
CA LYS A 308 2.09 6.58 -15.07
C LYS A 308 0.90 5.64 -14.96
N SER A 309 1.12 4.38 -15.18
CA SER A 309 0.10 3.32 -15.07
C SER A 309 -0.61 3.31 -13.72
N ILE A 310 0.14 3.57 -12.66
CA ILE A 310 -0.37 3.66 -11.29
C ILE A 310 -1.41 4.78 -11.11
N ASP A 311 -1.42 5.80 -11.96
CA ASP A 311 -2.39 6.91 -11.93
C ASP A 311 -3.66 6.56 -12.70
N GLY A 312 -3.53 5.79 -13.78
CA GLY A 312 -4.62 5.44 -14.69
C GLY A 312 -5.68 4.55 -14.02
N MET A 313 -5.26 3.56 -13.24
CA MET A 313 -6.18 2.58 -12.66
C MET A 313 -7.19 3.21 -11.67
N PRO A 314 -6.80 4.05 -10.68
CA PRO A 314 -7.76 4.75 -9.82
C PRO A 314 -8.69 5.68 -10.59
N SER A 315 -8.17 6.35 -11.62
CA SER A 315 -8.97 7.27 -12.46
C SER A 315 -10.05 6.52 -13.23
N ILE A 316 -9.74 5.37 -13.83
CA ILE A 316 -10.67 4.59 -14.65
C ILE A 316 -11.69 3.85 -13.77
N LEU A 317 -11.25 3.22 -12.67
CA LEU A 317 -12.07 2.29 -11.90
C LEU A 317 -12.76 2.91 -10.69
N SER A 318 -12.34 4.12 -10.27
CA SER A 318 -12.89 4.81 -9.08
C SER A 318 -13.06 6.31 -9.28
N SER A 319 -12.86 6.84 -10.49
CA SER A 319 -12.95 8.28 -10.80
C SER A 319 -12.06 9.17 -9.92
N ILE A 320 -10.95 8.63 -9.42
CA ILE A 320 -10.00 9.36 -8.58
C ILE A 320 -8.87 9.87 -9.48
N PRO A 321 -8.83 11.18 -9.78
CA PRO A 321 -7.78 11.73 -10.63
C PRO A 321 -6.43 11.76 -9.90
N MET A 322 -5.35 11.76 -10.66
CA MET A 322 -4.04 12.11 -10.14
C MET A 322 -3.98 13.63 -9.91
N PHE A 323 -3.50 14.04 -8.76
CA PHE A 323 -3.24 15.46 -8.47
C PHE A 323 -1.74 15.77 -8.59
N ILE A 324 -0.96 15.59 -7.52
CA ILE A 324 0.49 15.84 -7.53
C ILE A 324 1.24 14.51 -7.45
N GLU A 325 0.86 13.67 -6.49
CA GLU A 325 1.45 12.35 -6.28
C GLU A 325 0.45 11.25 -6.67
N PRO A 326 0.94 10.08 -7.12
CA PRO A 326 0.09 8.93 -7.37
C PRO A 326 -0.75 8.58 -6.14
N PHE A 327 -2.06 8.42 -6.32
CA PHE A 327 -3.02 8.17 -5.24
C PHE A 327 -2.57 7.07 -4.27
N PHE A 328 -2.01 5.96 -4.79
CA PHE A 328 -1.53 4.86 -3.94
C PHE A 328 -0.37 5.20 -3.02
N LEU A 329 0.37 6.26 -3.31
CA LEU A 329 1.50 6.72 -2.51
C LEU A 329 1.09 7.70 -1.43
N THR A 330 -0.14 8.22 -1.52
CA THR A 330 -0.65 9.22 -0.57
C THR A 330 -1.41 8.58 0.58
N PRO A 331 -1.49 9.22 1.75
CA PRO A 331 -2.35 8.82 2.86
C PRO A 331 -3.82 8.69 2.47
N ALA A 332 -4.29 9.44 1.47
CA ALA A 332 -5.65 9.38 0.95
C ALA A 332 -6.06 7.98 0.47
N SER A 333 -5.09 7.14 0.06
CA SER A 333 -5.33 5.74 -0.30
C SER A 333 -5.86 4.87 0.85
N MET A 334 -5.76 5.36 2.09
CA MET A 334 -6.29 4.70 3.28
C MET A 334 -7.73 5.10 3.60
N ASN A 335 -8.24 6.19 3.03
CA ASN A 335 -9.62 6.61 3.19
C ASN A 335 -10.59 5.60 2.55
N ASP A 336 -11.87 5.66 2.90
CA ASP A 336 -12.88 4.89 2.21
C ASP A 336 -13.18 5.55 0.86
N TYR A 337 -13.13 4.75 -0.18
CA TYR A 337 -13.51 5.14 -1.54
C TYR A 337 -14.14 3.96 -2.26
N THR A 338 -15.05 4.27 -3.14
CA THR A 338 -15.83 3.27 -3.88
C THR A 338 -15.26 3.10 -5.28
N GLY A 339 -15.24 1.88 -5.78
CA GLY A 339 -14.93 1.58 -7.16
C GLY A 339 -16.15 1.06 -7.92
N LEU A 340 -16.07 1.13 -9.23
CA LEU A 340 -17.12 0.59 -10.12
C LEU A 340 -17.44 -0.88 -9.81
N ALA A 341 -16.42 -1.68 -9.45
CA ALA A 341 -16.60 -3.08 -9.09
C ALA A 341 -17.48 -3.26 -7.84
N GLY A 342 -17.29 -2.44 -6.80
CA GLY A 342 -18.09 -2.48 -5.58
C GLY A 342 -19.55 -2.13 -5.85
N ILE A 343 -19.79 -1.06 -6.59
CA ILE A 343 -21.15 -0.63 -6.98
C ILE A 343 -21.86 -1.75 -7.75
N LEU A 344 -21.19 -2.36 -8.73
CA LEU A 344 -21.78 -3.44 -9.52
C LEU A 344 -21.95 -4.73 -8.71
N ALA A 345 -21.07 -5.01 -7.75
CA ALA A 345 -21.21 -6.17 -6.87
C ALA A 345 -22.48 -6.07 -5.99
N GLU A 346 -22.84 -4.88 -5.51
CA GLU A 346 -24.10 -4.61 -4.81
C GLU A 346 -25.32 -4.89 -5.70
N GLU A 347 -25.18 -4.69 -7.02
CA GLU A 347 -26.18 -5.03 -8.03
C GLU A 347 -26.19 -6.52 -8.43
N GLY A 348 -25.37 -7.35 -7.78
CA GLY A 348 -25.33 -8.80 -7.98
C GLY A 348 -24.37 -9.26 -9.10
N TYR A 349 -23.44 -8.40 -9.54
CA TYR A 349 -22.40 -8.80 -10.48
C TYR A 349 -21.32 -9.65 -9.79
N GLN A 350 -20.77 -10.62 -10.52
CA GLN A 350 -19.46 -11.19 -10.17
C GLN A 350 -18.36 -10.26 -10.66
N THR A 351 -17.38 -9.97 -9.81
CA THR A 351 -16.31 -9.02 -10.16
C THR A 351 -14.93 -9.65 -10.03
N ALA A 352 -14.06 -9.42 -11.03
CA ALA A 352 -12.70 -9.96 -11.04
C ALA A 352 -11.70 -8.97 -11.68
N PHE A 353 -10.53 -8.85 -11.07
CA PHE A 353 -9.42 -8.06 -11.56
C PHE A 353 -8.26 -8.96 -12.01
N PHE A 354 -7.62 -8.62 -13.13
CA PHE A 354 -6.56 -9.39 -13.75
C PHE A 354 -5.33 -8.54 -14.02
N HIS A 355 -4.15 -9.02 -13.62
CA HIS A 355 -2.87 -8.38 -13.90
C HIS A 355 -1.71 -9.38 -13.82
N GLY A 356 -1.00 -9.62 -14.92
CA GLY A 356 -0.01 -10.68 -15.06
C GLY A 356 1.26 -10.55 -14.20
N ALA A 357 1.46 -9.45 -13.48
CA ALA A 357 2.59 -9.29 -12.56
C ALA A 357 2.40 -10.03 -11.24
N GLN A 358 3.48 -10.08 -10.45
CA GLN A 358 3.43 -10.70 -9.12
C GLN A 358 2.35 -10.05 -8.24
N ASN A 359 1.58 -10.89 -7.54
CA ASN A 359 0.53 -10.45 -6.63
C ASN A 359 1.10 -9.45 -5.60
N GLY A 360 0.33 -8.37 -5.34
CA GLY A 360 0.75 -7.27 -4.47
C GLY A 360 1.69 -6.25 -5.11
N SER A 361 2.17 -6.48 -6.33
CA SER A 361 3.00 -5.51 -7.05
C SER A 361 2.24 -4.22 -7.31
N MET A 362 2.91 -3.07 -7.15
CA MET A 362 2.39 -1.70 -7.36
C MET A 362 1.09 -1.37 -6.60
N GLY A 363 0.64 -2.21 -5.67
CA GLY A 363 -0.59 -2.01 -4.91
C GLY A 363 -1.88 -2.36 -5.67
N PHE A 364 -1.82 -2.98 -6.84
CA PHE A 364 -2.99 -3.28 -7.68
C PHE A 364 -3.94 -4.27 -7.01
N GLU A 365 -3.40 -5.32 -6.38
CA GLU A 365 -4.23 -6.26 -5.62
C GLU A 365 -4.93 -5.58 -4.43
N ALA A 366 -4.21 -4.71 -3.72
CA ALA A 366 -4.76 -3.95 -2.60
C ALA A 366 -5.89 -3.03 -3.04
N PHE A 367 -5.70 -2.32 -4.15
CA PHE A 367 -6.73 -1.47 -4.74
C PHE A 367 -7.95 -2.28 -5.19
N ALA A 368 -7.74 -3.38 -5.93
CA ALA A 368 -8.82 -4.22 -6.41
C ALA A 368 -9.70 -4.72 -5.25
N LYS A 369 -9.08 -5.23 -4.17
CA LYS A 369 -9.82 -5.67 -2.97
C LYS A 369 -10.60 -4.51 -2.33
N LYS A 370 -9.96 -3.36 -2.15
CA LYS A 370 -10.60 -2.20 -1.50
C LYS A 370 -11.76 -1.63 -2.31
N THR A 371 -11.69 -1.67 -3.63
CA THR A 371 -12.71 -1.17 -4.54
C THR A 371 -13.82 -2.16 -4.88
N GLY A 372 -13.82 -3.35 -4.24
CA GLY A 372 -14.90 -4.31 -4.29
C GLY A 372 -14.78 -5.40 -5.35
N PHE A 373 -13.60 -5.60 -5.95
CA PHE A 373 -13.36 -6.80 -6.74
C PHE A 373 -13.32 -8.04 -5.83
N GLN A 374 -14.19 -8.99 -6.12
CA GLN A 374 -14.33 -10.22 -5.34
C GLN A 374 -13.18 -11.21 -5.57
N ARG A 375 -12.55 -11.16 -6.75
CA ARG A 375 -11.44 -12.04 -7.14
C ARG A 375 -10.32 -11.22 -7.76
N TYR A 376 -9.09 -11.66 -7.50
CA TYR A 376 -7.88 -11.13 -8.13
C TYR A 376 -7.13 -12.29 -8.78
N PHE A 377 -6.71 -12.09 -10.03
CA PHE A 377 -5.92 -13.04 -10.79
C PHE A 377 -4.59 -12.40 -11.19
N GLY A 378 -3.55 -12.77 -10.50
CA GLY A 378 -2.20 -12.35 -10.76
C GLY A 378 -1.33 -13.48 -11.30
N ARG A 379 -0.01 -13.28 -11.22
CA ARG A 379 0.97 -14.29 -11.58
C ARG A 379 0.81 -15.58 -10.75
N THR A 380 0.46 -15.47 -9.47
CA THR A 380 0.29 -16.62 -8.58
C THR A 380 -0.81 -17.56 -9.10
N GLU A 381 -1.96 -17.02 -9.46
CA GLU A 381 -3.10 -17.80 -9.98
C GLU A 381 -2.81 -18.36 -11.37
N TYR A 382 -2.11 -17.57 -12.22
CA TYR A 382 -1.68 -18.02 -13.53
C TYR A 382 -0.72 -19.21 -13.43
N GLU A 383 0.36 -19.08 -12.63
CA GLU A 383 1.37 -20.14 -12.48
C GLU A 383 0.79 -21.43 -11.87
N ALA A 384 -0.18 -21.29 -10.96
CA ALA A 384 -0.90 -22.44 -10.41
C ALA A 384 -1.72 -23.20 -11.46
N ALA A 385 -2.25 -22.48 -12.47
CA ALA A 385 -3.08 -23.07 -13.53
C ALA A 385 -2.26 -23.56 -14.73
N ARG A 386 -1.17 -22.87 -15.10
CA ARG A 386 -0.45 -23.07 -16.38
C ARG A 386 1.06 -23.27 -16.25
N GLY A 387 1.62 -23.15 -15.04
CA GLY A 387 3.06 -23.24 -14.81
C GLY A 387 3.80 -21.92 -15.07
N THR A 388 5.12 -21.96 -15.02
CA THR A 388 6.00 -20.78 -14.98
C THR A 388 6.65 -20.43 -16.32
N SER A 389 6.35 -21.15 -17.40
CA SER A 389 7.03 -21.01 -18.70
C SER A 389 6.81 -19.67 -19.38
N ASP A 390 5.70 -19.01 -19.08
CA ASP A 390 5.26 -17.79 -19.76
C ASP A 390 5.65 -16.51 -19.00
N PHE A 391 6.48 -16.65 -17.97
CA PHE A 391 7.07 -15.51 -17.27
C PHE A 391 8.21 -14.89 -18.09
N ASP A 392 8.21 -13.57 -18.23
CA ASP A 392 9.20 -12.82 -19.02
C ASP A 392 10.61 -12.81 -18.41
N GLY A 393 10.79 -13.40 -17.24
CA GLY A 393 12.04 -13.42 -16.49
C GLY A 393 12.30 -12.20 -15.62
N THR A 394 11.52 -11.15 -15.74
CA THR A 394 11.76 -9.87 -15.04
C THR A 394 10.55 -9.34 -14.27
N TRP A 395 9.40 -9.26 -14.91
CA TRP A 395 8.27 -8.49 -14.38
C TRP A 395 6.97 -9.27 -14.27
N ALA A 396 6.49 -9.85 -15.39
CA ALA A 396 5.14 -10.39 -15.48
C ALA A 396 5.06 -11.62 -16.43
N ILE A 397 3.91 -12.23 -16.47
CA ILE A 397 3.53 -13.15 -17.54
C ILE A 397 3.36 -12.35 -18.83
N TRP A 398 3.88 -12.86 -19.97
CA TRP A 398 3.67 -12.24 -21.27
C TRP A 398 2.18 -12.01 -21.54
N ASP A 399 1.83 -10.87 -22.14
CA ASP A 399 0.43 -10.47 -22.33
C ASP A 399 -0.37 -11.48 -23.18
N GLU A 400 0.20 -12.04 -24.24
CA GLU A 400 -0.51 -13.00 -25.10
C GLU A 400 -1.05 -14.20 -24.30
N PRO A 401 -0.23 -15.01 -23.61
CA PRO A 401 -0.73 -16.13 -22.80
C PRO A 401 -1.61 -15.66 -21.63
N PHE A 402 -1.35 -14.47 -21.06
CA PHE A 402 -2.17 -13.94 -19.98
C PHE A 402 -3.57 -13.53 -20.45
N PHE A 403 -3.71 -12.95 -21.65
CA PHE A 403 -5.01 -12.65 -22.24
C PHE A 403 -5.82 -13.91 -22.57
N GLN A 404 -5.16 -14.99 -23.00
CA GLN A 404 -5.82 -16.29 -23.18
C GLN A 404 -6.36 -16.83 -21.85
N TYR A 405 -5.57 -16.78 -20.81
CA TYR A 405 -5.97 -17.16 -19.46
C TYR A 405 -7.13 -16.29 -18.95
N TYR A 406 -7.05 -14.98 -19.15
CA TYR A 406 -8.12 -14.06 -18.83
C TYR A 406 -9.44 -14.42 -19.51
N ALA A 407 -9.40 -14.68 -20.81
CA ALA A 407 -10.59 -15.05 -21.56
C ALA A 407 -11.23 -16.37 -21.04
N GLU A 408 -10.40 -17.34 -20.70
CA GLU A 408 -10.86 -18.62 -20.13
C GLU A 408 -11.51 -18.42 -18.74
N GLU A 409 -10.85 -17.68 -17.84
CA GLU A 409 -11.42 -17.42 -16.49
C GLU A 409 -12.70 -16.58 -16.56
N MET A 410 -12.73 -15.57 -17.45
CA MET A 410 -13.93 -14.76 -17.70
C MET A 410 -15.08 -15.61 -18.22
N SER A 411 -14.82 -16.59 -19.09
CA SER A 411 -15.86 -17.48 -19.63
C SER A 411 -16.52 -18.37 -18.58
N LYS A 412 -15.86 -18.60 -17.46
CA LYS A 412 -16.37 -19.38 -16.32
C LYS A 412 -17.23 -18.55 -15.37
N MET A 413 -17.26 -17.23 -15.53
CA MET A 413 -17.99 -16.33 -14.62
C MET A 413 -19.49 -16.38 -14.88
N LYS A 414 -20.25 -16.32 -13.79
CA LYS A 414 -21.70 -16.21 -13.85
C LYS A 414 -22.10 -14.78 -14.23
N GLN A 415 -23.02 -14.67 -15.18
CA GLN A 415 -23.59 -13.39 -15.59
C GLN A 415 -24.62 -12.85 -14.59
N PRO A 416 -24.73 -11.54 -14.38
CA PRO A 416 -23.86 -10.53 -14.96
C PRO A 416 -22.49 -10.49 -14.28
N PHE A 417 -21.44 -10.12 -15.01
CA PHE A 417 -20.11 -9.98 -14.47
C PHE A 417 -19.46 -8.65 -14.87
N MET A 418 -18.50 -8.19 -14.08
CA MET A 418 -17.57 -7.15 -14.42
C MET A 418 -16.15 -7.67 -14.26
N THR A 419 -15.33 -7.47 -15.28
CA THR A 419 -13.89 -7.72 -15.22
C THR A 419 -13.10 -6.49 -15.58
N ALA A 420 -11.94 -6.32 -14.95
CA ALA A 420 -10.93 -5.37 -15.37
C ALA A 420 -9.61 -6.11 -15.58
N LEU A 421 -8.95 -5.86 -16.70
CA LEU A 421 -7.61 -6.36 -16.98
C LEU A 421 -6.69 -5.17 -17.18
N PHE A 422 -5.54 -5.22 -16.51
CA PHE A 422 -4.41 -4.32 -16.72
C PHE A 422 -3.26 -5.14 -17.31
N SER A 423 -2.84 -4.84 -18.55
CA SER A 423 -1.74 -5.56 -19.18
C SER A 423 -0.40 -5.16 -18.56
N ALA A 424 0.63 -5.96 -18.79
CA ALA A 424 1.93 -5.81 -18.13
C ALA A 424 3.11 -5.64 -19.08
N SER A 425 2.99 -6.12 -20.32
CA SER A 425 4.05 -5.99 -21.33
C SER A 425 4.07 -4.59 -21.92
N SER A 426 5.26 -4.07 -22.22
CA SER A 426 5.48 -2.76 -22.83
C SER A 426 6.29 -2.89 -24.12
#